data_4c0bade79ec9c688cd5cee2a04994f5c
#
_entry.id   4c0bade79ec9c688cd5cee2a04994f5c
#
_cell.length_a   1.000
_cell.length_b   1.000
_cell.length_c   1.000
_cell.angle_alpha   90.00
_cell.angle_beta   90.00
_cell.angle_gamma   90.00
#
_symmetry.space_group_name_H-M   'P 1'
#
loop_
_entity.id
_entity.type
_entity.pdbx_description
1 polymer ?
#
loop_
_entity_poly.entity_id
_entity_poly.type
_entity_poly.pdbx_seq_one_letter_code
_entity_poly.pdbx_strand_id
1 'polypeptide(L)'
;RMKKGIVPIYEPGLEEMFHRNIQANRLFFTTNIKEALDQSDVIYLALPTPPGGDGSADLSFVLGVANQIGEMMTSYKVIVNKSTVPVGTADKVREVISAKTQIPFDVVSNPEFLREGFAVEDSMNPSRVVVGSSSEKAKEIMAKIYQPFTNTGVPIIFMDEKSSELTKYAANSFLAVKITFM
;
A
#
# COMPACT_ATOMS: atom_id res chain seq x y z
N ARG A 1 -4.02 -9.40 -19.50
CA ARG A 1 -5.47 -9.28 -19.28
C ARG A 1 -5.85 -7.80 -19.02
N MET A 2 -5.28 -7.15 -18.01
CA MET A 2 -5.61 -5.76 -17.64
C MET A 2 -5.42 -4.75 -18.80
N LYS A 3 -4.36 -4.85 -19.60
CA LYS A 3 -4.19 -4.05 -20.85
C LYS A 3 -5.33 -4.22 -21.87
N LYS A 4 -6.11 -5.30 -21.77
CA LYS A 4 -7.29 -5.57 -22.61
C LYS A 4 -8.61 -5.18 -21.95
N GLY A 5 -8.55 -4.44 -20.82
CA GLY A 5 -9.73 -4.03 -20.09
C GLY A 5 -10.36 -5.12 -19.21
N ILE A 6 -9.71 -6.28 -19.03
CA ILE A 6 -10.26 -7.39 -18.23
C ILE A 6 -9.82 -7.21 -16.78
N VAL A 7 -10.78 -6.95 -15.90
CA VAL A 7 -10.56 -6.86 -14.44
C VAL A 7 -10.30 -8.26 -13.87
N PRO A 8 -9.21 -8.48 -13.11
CA PRO A 8 -8.82 -9.82 -12.66
C PRO A 8 -9.63 -10.37 -11.49
N ILE A 9 -10.33 -9.50 -10.75
CA ILE A 9 -11.13 -9.85 -9.57
C ILE A 9 -12.51 -9.21 -9.68
N TYR A 10 -13.50 -9.82 -9.04
CA TYR A 10 -14.84 -9.25 -8.95
C TYR A 10 -15.00 -8.46 -7.64
N GLU A 11 -15.31 -7.17 -7.79
CA GLU A 11 -15.77 -6.29 -6.71
C GLU A 11 -16.85 -5.36 -7.28
N PRO A 12 -17.98 -5.15 -6.60
CA PRO A 12 -19.03 -4.26 -7.08
C PRO A 12 -18.50 -2.85 -7.41
N GLY A 13 -18.75 -2.36 -8.63
CA GLY A 13 -18.29 -1.03 -9.09
C GLY A 13 -16.84 -0.95 -9.58
N LEU A 14 -16.02 -2.00 -9.39
CA LEU A 14 -14.61 -1.97 -9.78
C LEU A 14 -14.45 -1.93 -11.32
N GLU A 15 -15.21 -2.72 -12.05
CA GLU A 15 -15.11 -2.78 -13.52
C GLU A 15 -15.44 -1.43 -14.16
N GLU A 16 -16.49 -0.76 -13.71
CA GLU A 16 -16.87 0.57 -14.19
C GLU A 16 -15.76 1.60 -13.90
N MET A 17 -15.25 1.61 -12.66
CA MET A 17 -14.16 2.49 -12.26
C MET A 17 -12.90 2.24 -13.08
N PHE A 18 -12.56 0.97 -13.33
CA PHE A 18 -11.41 0.54 -14.11
C PHE A 18 -11.49 1.08 -15.54
N HIS A 19 -12.60 0.83 -16.24
CA HIS A 19 -12.79 1.27 -17.63
C HIS A 19 -12.81 2.79 -17.75
N ARG A 20 -13.50 3.49 -16.84
CA ARG A 20 -13.53 4.95 -16.80
C ARG A 20 -12.12 5.55 -16.67
N ASN A 21 -11.26 4.97 -15.83
CA ASN A 21 -9.91 5.49 -15.61
C ASN A 21 -8.95 5.15 -16.77
N ILE A 22 -9.13 4.02 -17.47
CA ILE A 22 -8.41 3.73 -18.71
C ILE A 22 -8.80 4.75 -19.78
N GLN A 23 -10.09 4.98 -20.02
CA GLN A 23 -10.58 5.95 -21.02
C GLN A 23 -10.11 7.37 -20.73
N ALA A 24 -10.00 7.74 -19.46
CA ALA A 24 -9.49 9.03 -19.03
C ALA A 24 -7.95 9.14 -19.02
N ASN A 25 -7.22 8.13 -19.50
CA ASN A 25 -5.76 8.06 -19.49
C ASN A 25 -5.15 8.30 -18.09
N ARG A 26 -5.78 7.74 -17.04
CA ARG A 26 -5.32 7.80 -15.64
C ARG A 26 -4.86 6.46 -15.10
N LEU A 27 -5.08 5.37 -15.84
CA LEU A 27 -4.72 4.02 -15.43
C LEU A 27 -3.93 3.33 -16.54
N PHE A 28 -2.70 2.95 -16.22
CA PHE A 28 -1.76 2.30 -17.14
C PHE A 28 -1.26 1.00 -16.54
N PHE A 29 -0.84 0.06 -17.39
CA PHE A 29 -0.33 -1.23 -16.98
C PHE A 29 0.99 -1.54 -17.66
N THR A 30 1.99 -1.88 -16.89
CA THR A 30 3.27 -2.40 -17.39
C THR A 30 3.75 -3.57 -16.54
N THR A 31 4.54 -4.44 -17.12
CA THR A 31 5.32 -5.48 -16.42
C THR A 31 6.78 -5.07 -16.29
N ASN A 32 7.15 -3.91 -16.81
CA ASN A 32 8.49 -3.36 -16.73
C ASN A 32 8.57 -2.46 -15.48
N ILE A 33 9.22 -2.96 -14.44
CA ILE A 33 9.35 -2.24 -13.17
C ILE A 33 10.14 -0.94 -13.34
N LYS A 34 11.17 -0.92 -14.18
CA LYS A 34 12.00 0.27 -14.43
C LYS A 34 11.16 1.40 -15.04
N GLU A 35 10.33 1.08 -16.04
CA GLU A 35 9.41 2.03 -16.65
C GLU A 35 8.43 2.62 -15.61
N ALA A 36 7.87 1.76 -14.75
CA ALA A 36 6.96 2.20 -13.69
C ALA A 36 7.67 3.13 -12.68
N LEU A 37 8.89 2.79 -12.26
CA LEU A 37 9.68 3.58 -11.33
C LEU A 37 10.06 4.96 -11.89
N ASP A 38 10.44 5.02 -13.17
CA ASP A 38 10.85 6.28 -13.80
C ASP A 38 9.68 7.28 -13.92
N GLN A 39 8.43 6.78 -13.95
CA GLN A 39 7.23 7.60 -14.12
C GLN A 39 6.44 7.84 -12.82
N SER A 40 6.94 7.36 -11.68
CA SER A 40 6.18 7.41 -10.42
C SER A 40 7.01 7.98 -9.29
N ASP A 41 6.42 8.84 -8.46
CA ASP A 41 7.05 9.39 -7.26
C ASP A 41 6.69 8.58 -6.01
N VAL A 42 5.52 7.92 -6.01
CA VAL A 42 5.01 7.12 -4.90
C VAL A 42 4.73 5.70 -5.38
N ILE A 43 5.33 4.73 -4.72
CA ILE A 43 5.27 3.31 -5.08
C ILE A 43 4.51 2.55 -4.00
N TYR A 44 3.34 2.03 -4.32
CA TYR A 44 2.57 1.18 -3.41
C TYR A 44 2.95 -0.29 -3.57
N LEU A 45 3.44 -0.88 -2.50
CA LEU A 45 3.67 -2.32 -2.38
C LEU A 45 2.36 -2.99 -1.94
N ALA A 46 1.57 -3.43 -2.91
CA ALA A 46 0.32 -4.17 -2.71
C ALA A 46 0.53 -5.62 -3.20
N LEU A 47 1.32 -6.37 -2.46
CA LEU A 47 1.85 -7.69 -2.82
C LEU A 47 1.29 -8.78 -1.90
N PRO A 48 1.19 -10.03 -2.37
CA PRO A 48 0.81 -11.14 -1.52
C PRO A 48 1.77 -11.32 -0.34
N THR A 49 1.22 -11.62 0.83
CA THR A 49 1.96 -11.99 2.05
C THR A 49 1.35 -13.28 2.62
N PRO A 50 1.50 -14.43 1.90
CA PRO A 50 0.86 -15.65 2.31
C PRO A 50 1.43 -16.16 3.65
N PRO A 51 0.67 -16.95 4.43
CA PRO A 51 1.19 -17.57 5.64
C PRO A 51 2.26 -18.60 5.30
N GLY A 52 3.38 -18.57 6.00
CA GLY A 52 4.38 -19.61 6.00
C GLY A 52 3.91 -20.87 6.74
N GLY A 53 4.65 -21.96 6.64
CA GLY A 53 4.32 -23.22 7.32
C GLY A 53 4.30 -23.13 8.85
N ASP A 54 4.96 -22.15 9.42
CA ASP A 54 5.02 -21.83 10.86
C ASP A 54 3.99 -20.76 11.29
N GLY A 55 3.14 -20.31 10.36
CA GLY A 55 2.16 -19.25 10.57
C GLY A 55 2.72 -17.83 10.45
N SER A 56 4.02 -17.66 10.20
CA SER A 56 4.60 -16.35 9.89
C SER A 56 4.14 -15.85 8.51
N ALA A 57 4.19 -14.54 8.27
CA ALA A 57 3.93 -13.99 6.94
C ALA A 57 5.18 -14.14 6.05
N ASP A 58 5.02 -14.68 4.85
CA ASP A 58 6.09 -14.71 3.85
C ASP A 58 6.25 -13.33 3.22
N LEU A 59 7.37 -12.68 3.51
CA LEU A 59 7.73 -11.35 2.99
C LEU A 59 8.57 -11.40 1.71
N SER A 60 8.82 -12.58 1.14
CA SER A 60 9.72 -12.76 -0.02
C SER A 60 9.33 -11.88 -1.20
N PHE A 61 8.02 -11.75 -1.50
CA PHE A 61 7.51 -10.88 -2.56
C PHE A 61 7.78 -9.40 -2.27
N VAL A 62 7.52 -8.95 -1.04
CA VAL A 62 7.71 -7.55 -0.63
C VAL A 62 9.21 -7.18 -0.68
N LEU A 63 10.06 -8.01 -0.08
CA LEU A 63 11.49 -7.76 -0.04
C LEU A 63 12.15 -7.93 -1.41
N GLY A 64 11.66 -8.87 -2.24
CA GLY A 64 12.11 -9.06 -3.61
C GLY A 64 11.85 -7.83 -4.49
N VAL A 65 10.66 -7.23 -4.39
CA VAL A 65 10.33 -6.00 -5.10
C VAL A 65 11.10 -4.81 -4.52
N ALA A 66 11.26 -4.72 -3.19
CA ALA A 66 12.08 -3.70 -2.55
C ALA A 66 13.55 -3.72 -3.05
N ASN A 67 14.12 -4.91 -3.21
CA ASN A 67 15.47 -5.09 -3.78
C ASN A 67 15.55 -4.53 -5.21
N GLN A 68 14.58 -4.86 -6.07
CA GLN A 68 14.53 -4.35 -7.45
C GLN A 68 14.35 -2.84 -7.51
N ILE A 69 13.53 -2.26 -6.61
CA ILE A 69 13.39 -0.81 -6.49
C ILE A 69 14.74 -0.17 -6.17
N GLY A 70 15.45 -0.69 -5.17
CA GLY A 70 16.77 -0.19 -4.78
C GLY A 70 17.80 -0.27 -5.91
N GLU A 71 17.76 -1.32 -6.73
CA GLU A 71 18.66 -1.47 -7.88
C GLU A 71 18.34 -0.53 -9.05
N MET A 72 17.08 -0.13 -9.21
CA MET A 72 16.61 0.55 -10.43
C MET A 72 16.21 2.01 -10.24
N MET A 73 15.95 2.46 -8.99
CA MET A 73 15.51 3.84 -8.76
C MET A 73 16.62 4.85 -9.09
N THR A 74 16.23 5.95 -9.70
CA THR A 74 17.14 7.03 -10.15
C THR A 74 16.84 8.38 -9.51
N SER A 75 15.74 8.48 -8.76
CA SER A 75 15.31 9.70 -8.07
C SER A 75 14.60 9.35 -6.76
N TYR A 76 14.39 10.36 -5.91
CA TYR A 76 13.64 10.19 -4.66
C TYR A 76 12.29 9.53 -4.88
N LYS A 77 11.95 8.58 -4.02
CA LYS A 77 10.67 7.86 -4.02
C LYS A 77 10.10 7.75 -2.61
N VAL A 78 8.79 7.71 -2.52
CA VAL A 78 8.07 7.26 -1.31
C VAL A 78 7.60 5.84 -1.55
N ILE A 79 8.06 4.91 -0.72
CA ILE A 79 7.74 3.48 -0.82
C ILE A 79 6.69 3.17 0.24
N VAL A 80 5.49 2.82 -0.19
CA VAL A 80 4.33 2.65 0.68
C VAL A 80 3.97 1.17 0.83
N ASN A 81 4.16 0.60 2.02
CA ASN A 81 3.64 -0.73 2.34
C ASN A 81 2.12 -0.66 2.51
N LYS A 82 1.39 -1.22 1.55
CA LYS A 82 -0.08 -1.33 1.57
C LYS A 82 -0.55 -2.71 2.00
N SER A 83 0.25 -3.75 1.76
CA SER A 83 -0.02 -5.12 2.18
C SER A 83 -0.08 -5.24 3.72
N THR A 84 -0.84 -6.22 4.21
CA THR A 84 -0.83 -6.60 5.62
C THR A 84 0.48 -7.30 5.94
N VAL A 85 1.32 -6.67 6.75
CA VAL A 85 2.68 -7.14 7.04
C VAL A 85 2.97 -7.11 8.55
N PRO A 86 3.84 -7.98 9.06
CA PRO A 86 4.29 -7.96 10.46
C PRO A 86 4.94 -6.63 10.84
N VAL A 87 4.85 -6.30 12.14
CA VAL A 87 5.52 -5.13 12.72
C VAL A 87 7.04 -5.20 12.47
N GLY A 88 7.62 -4.10 11.99
CA GLY A 88 9.03 -4.00 11.62
C GLY A 88 9.31 -4.29 10.15
N THR A 89 8.30 -4.53 9.32
CA THR A 89 8.50 -4.75 7.88
C THR A 89 8.99 -3.49 7.17
N ALA A 90 8.55 -2.29 7.58
CA ALA A 90 9.06 -1.04 7.03
C ALA A 90 10.56 -0.88 7.23
N ASP A 91 11.10 -1.30 8.39
CA ASP A 91 12.55 -1.29 8.64
C ASP A 91 13.28 -2.25 7.70
N LYS A 92 12.76 -3.47 7.50
CA LYS A 92 13.33 -4.45 6.57
C LYS A 92 13.33 -3.94 5.12
N VAL A 93 12.24 -3.32 4.67
CA VAL A 93 12.16 -2.70 3.33
C VAL A 93 13.20 -1.60 3.20
N ARG A 94 13.34 -0.73 4.20
CA ARG A 94 14.34 0.34 4.24
C ARG A 94 15.77 -0.23 4.16
N GLU A 95 16.06 -1.26 4.93
CA GLU A 95 17.36 -1.93 4.93
C GLU A 95 17.70 -2.52 3.56
N VAL A 96 16.80 -3.26 2.95
CA VAL A 96 16.97 -3.88 1.62
C VAL A 96 17.22 -2.84 0.54
N ILE A 97 16.46 -1.75 0.51
CA ILE A 97 16.64 -0.68 -0.48
C ILE A 97 17.95 0.06 -0.24
N SER A 98 18.27 0.42 1.02
CA SER A 98 19.50 1.13 1.38
C SER A 98 20.77 0.34 1.04
N ALA A 99 20.71 -0.99 1.05
CA ALA A 99 21.81 -1.85 0.64
C ALA A 99 22.11 -1.77 -0.88
N LYS A 100 21.20 -1.20 -1.69
CA LYS A 100 21.31 -1.16 -3.15
C LYS A 100 21.52 0.23 -3.72
N THR A 101 21.13 1.28 -3.01
CA THR A 101 21.20 2.65 -3.51
C THR A 101 21.58 3.66 -2.45
N GLN A 102 22.19 4.77 -2.90
CA GLN A 102 22.41 5.96 -2.08
C GLN A 102 21.37 7.06 -2.39
N ILE A 103 20.44 6.80 -3.28
CA ILE A 103 19.38 7.76 -3.63
C ILE A 103 18.43 7.87 -2.44
N PRO A 104 18.09 9.08 -1.99
CA PRO A 104 17.15 9.27 -0.90
C PRO A 104 15.78 8.67 -1.20
N PHE A 105 15.15 8.09 -0.20
CA PHE A 105 13.79 7.58 -0.25
C PHE A 105 13.19 7.54 1.16
N ASP A 106 11.88 7.46 1.25
CA ASP A 106 11.16 7.24 2.50
C ASP A 106 10.30 5.98 2.42
N VAL A 107 10.16 5.28 3.53
CA VAL A 107 9.24 4.13 3.65
C VAL A 107 8.06 4.54 4.52
N VAL A 108 6.87 4.19 4.06
CA VAL A 108 5.59 4.49 4.72
C VAL A 108 4.83 3.20 4.94
N SER A 109 4.21 3.03 6.09
CA SER A 109 3.18 2.02 6.34
C SER A 109 1.80 2.64 6.17
N ASN A 110 1.01 2.13 5.24
CA ASN A 110 -0.35 2.63 4.98
C ASN A 110 -1.31 1.45 4.80
N PRO A 111 -1.68 0.78 5.90
CA PRO A 111 -2.55 -0.38 5.84
C PRO A 111 -3.94 -0.03 5.31
N GLU A 112 -4.59 -1.04 4.72
CA GLU A 112 -5.98 -0.97 4.27
C GLU A 112 -6.92 -1.60 5.32
N PHE A 113 -8.20 -1.23 5.30
CA PHE A 113 -9.23 -1.76 6.17
C PHE A 113 -10.48 -2.14 5.34
N LEU A 114 -10.24 -2.80 4.19
CA LEU A 114 -11.26 -3.14 3.22
C LEU A 114 -11.95 -4.47 3.56
N ARG A 115 -13.24 -4.56 3.24
CA ARG A 115 -14.01 -5.81 3.29
C ARG A 115 -14.16 -6.36 1.89
N GLU A 116 -13.96 -7.67 1.71
CA GLU A 116 -14.27 -8.34 0.44
C GLU A 116 -15.74 -8.14 0.08
N GLY A 117 -16.02 -7.86 -1.20
CA GLY A 117 -17.35 -7.52 -1.69
C GLY A 117 -17.79 -6.07 -1.46
N PHE A 118 -17.02 -5.30 -0.67
CA PHE A 118 -17.25 -3.87 -0.39
C PHE A 118 -15.99 -3.02 -0.59
N ALA A 119 -14.96 -3.58 -1.24
CA ALA A 119 -13.66 -2.94 -1.30
C ALA A 119 -13.68 -1.58 -2.01
N VAL A 120 -14.48 -1.42 -3.06
CA VAL A 120 -14.65 -0.12 -3.75
C VAL A 120 -15.32 0.89 -2.84
N GLU A 121 -16.41 0.51 -2.17
CA GLU A 121 -17.13 1.38 -1.24
C GLU A 121 -16.24 1.82 -0.08
N ASP A 122 -15.57 0.86 0.58
CA ASP A 122 -14.65 1.12 1.70
C ASP A 122 -13.45 1.98 1.28
N SER A 123 -12.94 1.81 0.05
CA SER A 123 -11.84 2.62 -0.49
C SER A 123 -12.28 4.06 -0.79
N MET A 124 -13.50 4.24 -1.28
CA MET A 124 -14.02 5.56 -1.64
C MET A 124 -14.60 6.33 -0.46
N ASN A 125 -15.02 5.63 0.59
CA ASN A 125 -15.59 6.21 1.80
C ASN A 125 -14.91 5.64 3.06
N PRO A 126 -13.58 5.77 3.20
CA PRO A 126 -12.87 5.21 4.35
C PRO A 126 -13.28 5.93 5.65
N SER A 127 -13.46 5.18 6.72
CA SER A 127 -13.73 5.77 8.04
C SER A 127 -12.55 6.55 8.61
N ARG A 128 -11.36 6.21 8.18
CA ARG A 128 -10.08 6.83 8.52
C ARG A 128 -8.99 6.40 7.55
N VAL A 129 -7.93 7.20 7.46
CA VAL A 129 -6.68 6.84 6.80
C VAL A 129 -5.58 6.78 7.86
N VAL A 130 -4.82 5.69 7.90
CA VAL A 130 -3.68 5.51 8.81
C VAL A 130 -2.39 5.58 8.00
N VAL A 131 -1.48 6.45 8.40
CA VAL A 131 -0.18 6.66 7.75
C VAL A 131 0.93 6.61 8.80
N GLY A 132 1.76 5.58 8.72
CA GLY A 132 2.95 5.42 9.55
C GLY A 132 4.18 5.91 8.80
N SER A 133 4.80 6.97 9.30
CA SER A 133 6.07 7.49 8.77
C SER A 133 6.77 8.37 9.79
N SER A 134 8.08 8.23 9.89
CA SER A 134 8.96 9.14 10.63
C SER A 134 9.41 10.37 9.81
N SER A 135 9.16 10.37 8.48
CA SER A 135 9.53 11.46 7.57
C SER A 135 8.40 12.47 7.39
N GLU A 136 8.63 13.73 7.77
CA GLU A 136 7.65 14.81 7.54
C GLU A 136 7.39 15.02 6.04
N LYS A 137 8.42 14.91 5.20
CA LYS A 137 8.27 14.99 3.74
C LYS A 137 7.32 13.91 3.19
N ALA A 138 7.47 12.67 3.66
CA ALA A 138 6.58 11.59 3.26
C ALA A 138 5.15 11.80 3.78
N LYS A 139 4.97 12.29 5.02
CA LYS A 139 3.66 12.65 5.56
C LYS A 139 2.96 13.72 4.73
N GLU A 140 3.67 14.77 4.30
CA GLU A 140 3.12 15.81 3.43
C GLU A 140 2.67 15.27 2.08
N ILE A 141 3.45 14.36 1.47
CA ILE A 141 3.10 13.71 0.21
C ILE A 141 1.84 12.85 0.40
N MET A 142 1.80 12.03 1.45
CA MET A 142 0.64 11.20 1.75
C MET A 142 -0.60 12.05 2.06
N ALA A 143 -0.47 13.15 2.79
CA ALA A 143 -1.55 14.09 3.04
C ALA A 143 -2.15 14.64 1.74
N LYS A 144 -1.31 14.99 0.76
CA LYS A 144 -1.78 15.45 -0.58
C LYS A 144 -2.53 14.35 -1.33
N ILE A 145 -2.04 13.10 -1.28
CA ILE A 145 -2.72 11.96 -1.92
C ILE A 145 -4.11 11.74 -1.33
N TYR A 146 -4.23 11.85 0.00
CA TYR A 146 -5.50 11.64 0.70
C TYR A 146 -6.35 12.91 0.86
N GLN A 147 -5.91 14.05 0.33
CA GLN A 147 -6.64 15.32 0.42
C GLN A 147 -8.09 15.24 -0.08
N PRO A 148 -8.43 14.52 -1.17
CA PRO A 148 -9.83 14.39 -1.58
C PRO A 148 -10.74 13.78 -0.50
N PHE A 149 -10.20 12.89 0.34
CA PHE A 149 -10.94 12.26 1.44
C PHE A 149 -10.97 13.16 2.68
N THR A 150 -9.85 13.81 3.03
CA THR A 150 -9.81 14.71 4.19
C THR A 150 -10.69 15.93 4.00
N ASN A 151 -10.84 16.40 2.77
CA ASN A 151 -11.78 17.49 2.43
C ASN A 151 -13.26 17.12 2.66
N THR A 152 -13.59 15.82 2.72
CA THR A 152 -14.94 15.32 3.06
C THR A 152 -15.08 14.97 4.54
N GLY A 153 -14.08 15.28 5.36
CA GLY A 153 -14.11 15.05 6.81
C GLY A 153 -13.48 13.71 7.26
N VAL A 154 -12.93 12.92 6.36
CA VAL A 154 -12.23 11.68 6.73
C VAL A 154 -10.93 12.03 7.47
N PRO A 155 -10.71 11.53 8.70
CA PRO A 155 -9.49 11.80 9.44
C PRO A 155 -8.30 11.04 8.84
N ILE A 156 -7.15 11.72 8.72
CA ILE A 156 -5.85 11.09 8.52
C ILE A 156 -5.09 11.05 9.83
N ILE A 157 -4.64 9.87 10.22
CA ILE A 157 -3.97 9.61 11.50
C ILE A 157 -2.52 9.29 11.20
N PHE A 158 -1.62 10.19 11.58
CA PHE A 158 -0.19 9.99 11.47
C PHE A 158 0.39 9.34 12.73
N MET A 159 1.27 8.37 12.54
CA MET A 159 2.00 7.68 13.60
C MET A 159 3.35 7.19 13.06
N ASP A 160 4.14 6.50 13.86
CA ASP A 160 5.33 5.79 13.37
C ASP A 160 4.94 4.53 12.57
N GLU A 161 5.89 4.00 11.81
CA GLU A 161 5.66 2.88 10.91
C GLU A 161 5.22 1.62 11.66
N LYS A 162 5.85 1.30 12.81
CA LYS A 162 5.55 0.10 13.62
C LYS A 162 4.16 0.16 14.24
N SER A 163 3.78 1.33 14.74
CA SER A 163 2.42 1.57 15.27
C SER A 163 1.36 1.41 14.17
N SER A 164 1.65 1.89 12.97
CA SER A 164 0.76 1.72 11.81
C SER A 164 0.60 0.25 11.40
N GLU A 165 1.71 -0.50 11.33
CA GLU A 165 1.70 -1.94 11.05
C GLU A 165 0.91 -2.70 12.12
N LEU A 166 1.13 -2.39 13.42
CA LEU A 166 0.40 -3.00 14.52
C LEU A 166 -1.10 -2.69 14.48
N THR A 167 -1.48 -1.49 14.07
CA THR A 167 -2.88 -1.06 13.99
C THR A 167 -3.74 -2.00 13.13
N LYS A 168 -3.19 -2.49 12.00
CA LYS A 168 -3.89 -3.46 11.13
C LYS A 168 -4.11 -4.79 11.85
N TYR A 169 -3.08 -5.33 12.51
CA TYR A 169 -3.20 -6.59 13.26
C TYR A 169 -4.16 -6.45 14.44
N ALA A 170 -4.05 -5.37 15.19
CA ALA A 170 -4.93 -5.11 16.34
C ALA A 170 -6.40 -5.02 15.89
N ALA A 171 -6.69 -4.31 14.79
CA ALA A 171 -8.04 -4.20 14.26
C ALA A 171 -8.60 -5.57 13.81
N ASN A 172 -7.81 -6.35 13.06
CA ASN A 172 -8.22 -7.66 12.59
C ASN A 172 -8.41 -8.67 13.73
N SER A 173 -7.49 -8.70 14.69
CA SER A 173 -7.57 -9.59 15.87
C SER A 173 -8.77 -9.24 16.74
N PHE A 174 -9.02 -7.95 17.00
CA PHE A 174 -10.18 -7.51 17.75
C PHE A 174 -11.49 -7.90 17.06
N LEU A 175 -11.57 -7.73 15.73
CA LEU A 175 -12.73 -8.13 14.95
C LEU A 175 -12.95 -9.65 15.02
N ALA A 176 -11.89 -10.45 14.88
CA ALA A 176 -11.96 -11.90 14.99
C ALA A 176 -12.48 -12.35 16.37
N VAL A 177 -11.94 -11.78 17.45
CA VAL A 177 -12.41 -12.06 18.82
C VAL A 177 -13.88 -11.69 18.99
N LYS A 178 -14.29 -10.51 18.49
CA LYS A 178 -15.67 -10.04 18.57
C LYS A 178 -16.64 -10.98 17.84
N ILE A 179 -16.29 -11.42 16.62
CA ILE A 179 -17.12 -12.35 15.84
C ILE A 179 -17.19 -13.72 16.52
N THR A 180 -16.07 -14.21 17.07
CA THR A 180 -16.03 -15.54 17.73
C THR A 180 -16.81 -15.53 19.04
N PHE A 181 -16.88 -14.40 19.74
CA PHE A 181 -17.59 -14.25 21.01
C PHE A 181 -19.11 -14.20 20.84
N MET A 182 -19.61 -13.70 19.71
CA MET A 182 -21.04 -13.59 19.38
C MET A 182 -21.64 -14.93 18.90
#